data_51d1730393e893b757dec0e84c506d72
#
_entry.id   51d1730393e893b757dec0e84c506d72
#
_cell.length_a   1.000
_cell.length_b   1.000
_cell.length_c   1.000
_cell.angle_alpha   90.00
_cell.angle_beta   90.00
_cell.angle_gamma   90.00
#
_symmetry.space_group_name_H-M   'P 1'
#
loop_
_entity.id
_entity.type
_entity.pdbx_description
1 polymer ?
#
loop_
_entity_poly.entity_id
_entity_poly.type
_entity_poly.pdbx_seq_one_letter_code
_entity_poly.pdbx_strand_id
1 'polypeptide(L)'
;MFYKVTKRIFDFICALIGIIGTSPLWIVGIIGILISDWGPVFYTARRIGKNNKPFKMYKFRSMRVVKAATEASLRPDEDRIFPFGHFIRKVKIDELPQLLNILNGTMSIIGPRPVAQDQFDMFRYGKWNEAAKVPVGLSGPAALYDFIYGDQIIDEKEYMEKVYPTRRELEYTYVRKAGIFYDLKMIVYLSLIHISEPTRRVV
;
A
#
# COMPACT_ATOMS: atom_id res chain seq x y z
N MET A 1 25.33 5.90 1.80
CA MET A 1 25.00 5.79 3.24
C MET A 1 24.11 6.95 3.70
N PHE A 2 24.43 8.19 3.38
CA PHE A 2 23.69 9.40 3.76
C PHE A 2 22.20 9.34 3.41
N TYR A 3 21.84 9.04 2.14
CA TYR A 3 20.43 8.95 1.72
C TYR A 3 19.59 7.96 2.57
N LYS A 4 20.14 6.80 2.91
CA LYS A 4 19.40 5.79 3.71
C LYS A 4 19.03 6.30 5.10
N VAL A 5 19.95 7.04 5.75
CA VAL A 5 19.74 7.62 7.08
C VAL A 5 18.73 8.77 6.98
N THR A 6 18.95 9.71 6.07
CA THR A 6 18.06 10.87 5.87
C THR A 6 16.64 10.43 5.52
N LYS A 7 16.50 9.44 4.61
CA LYS A 7 15.21 8.87 4.26
C LYS A 7 14.53 8.23 5.49
N ARG A 8 15.27 7.50 6.32
CA ARG A 8 14.71 6.86 7.51
C ARG A 8 14.17 7.88 8.51
N ILE A 9 14.94 8.98 8.75
CA ILE A 9 14.52 10.07 9.62
C ILE A 9 13.28 10.75 9.04
N PHE A 10 13.28 11.05 7.75
CA PHE A 10 12.14 11.64 7.04
C PHE A 10 10.88 10.75 7.16
N ASP A 11 10.99 9.48 6.84
CA ASP A 11 9.90 8.51 6.94
C ASP A 11 9.31 8.46 8.37
N PHE A 12 10.20 8.43 9.39
CA PHE A 12 9.79 8.38 10.79
C PHE A 12 9.00 9.64 11.19
N ILE A 13 9.54 10.83 10.86
CA ILE A 13 8.88 12.11 11.19
C ILE A 13 7.54 12.20 10.48
N CYS A 14 7.47 11.90 9.18
CA CYS A 14 6.22 11.94 8.42
C CYS A 14 5.19 10.96 8.96
N ALA A 15 5.60 9.74 9.35
CA ALA A 15 4.68 8.76 9.92
C ALA A 15 4.15 9.21 11.29
N LEU A 16 4.99 9.80 12.13
CA LEU A 16 4.59 10.33 13.44
C LEU A 16 3.57 11.46 13.28
N ILE A 17 3.87 12.43 12.41
CA ILE A 17 2.94 13.53 12.09
C ILE A 17 1.64 12.97 11.51
N GLY A 18 1.74 11.97 10.61
CA GLY A 18 0.58 11.32 10.01
C GLY A 18 -0.32 10.65 11.06
N ILE A 19 0.24 9.92 12.02
CA ILE A 19 -0.53 9.26 13.09
C ILE A 19 -1.23 10.30 13.96
N ILE A 20 -0.50 11.34 14.39
CA ILE A 20 -1.08 12.42 15.23
C ILE A 20 -2.19 13.15 14.47
N GLY A 21 -1.90 13.58 13.23
CA GLY A 21 -2.88 14.33 12.43
C GLY A 21 -4.11 13.53 12.03
N THR A 22 -3.97 12.20 11.85
CA THR A 22 -5.09 11.32 11.52
C THR A 22 -5.71 10.62 12.71
N SER A 23 -5.32 10.96 13.94
CA SER A 23 -5.82 10.32 15.17
C SER A 23 -7.35 10.28 15.29
N PRO A 24 -8.14 11.31 14.90
CA PRO A 24 -9.61 11.22 14.88
C PRO A 24 -10.11 10.11 13.92
N LEU A 25 -9.46 9.93 12.77
CA LEU A 25 -9.83 8.88 11.80
C LEU A 25 -9.54 7.47 12.35
N TRP A 26 -8.53 7.32 13.20
CA TRP A 26 -8.26 6.06 13.89
C TRP A 26 -9.40 5.70 14.83
N ILE A 27 -9.90 6.69 15.61
CA ILE A 27 -11.02 6.49 16.51
C ILE A 27 -12.29 6.11 15.72
N VAL A 28 -12.60 6.84 14.65
CA VAL A 28 -13.73 6.53 13.76
C VAL A 28 -13.58 5.13 13.15
N GLY A 29 -12.40 4.77 12.67
CA GLY A 29 -12.10 3.45 12.12
C GLY A 29 -12.34 2.33 13.14
N ILE A 30 -11.81 2.47 14.36
CA ILE A 30 -11.97 1.48 15.44
C ILE A 30 -13.44 1.30 15.80
N ILE A 31 -14.14 2.39 16.10
CA ILE A 31 -15.55 2.35 16.53
C ILE A 31 -16.43 1.82 15.39
N GLY A 32 -16.24 2.32 14.16
CA GLY A 32 -17.04 1.91 13.02
C GLY A 32 -16.88 0.41 12.67
N ILE A 33 -15.66 -0.15 12.80
CA ILE A 33 -15.44 -1.59 12.62
C ILE A 33 -16.18 -2.39 13.70
N LEU A 34 -16.04 -2.01 14.96
CA LEU A 34 -16.66 -2.73 16.07
C LEU A 34 -18.20 -2.72 16.00
N ILE A 35 -18.78 -1.61 15.53
CA ILE A 35 -20.24 -1.50 15.36
C ILE A 35 -20.71 -2.33 14.13
N SER A 36 -19.97 -2.25 13.03
CA SER A 36 -20.39 -2.89 11.76
C SER A 36 -20.18 -4.40 11.72
N ASP A 37 -19.08 -4.87 12.33
CA ASP A 37 -18.74 -6.30 12.38
C ASP A 37 -17.85 -6.56 13.60
N TRP A 38 -18.44 -7.07 14.69
CA TRP A 38 -17.74 -7.30 15.94
C TRP A 38 -16.57 -8.29 15.77
N GLY A 39 -15.38 -7.93 16.32
CA GLY A 39 -14.20 -8.77 16.23
C GLY A 39 -12.89 -7.96 16.22
N PRO A 40 -11.78 -8.53 15.72
CA PRO A 40 -10.50 -7.84 15.70
C PRO A 40 -10.56 -6.57 14.82
N VAL A 41 -10.07 -5.46 15.35
CA VAL A 41 -10.03 -4.18 14.63
C VAL A 41 -8.96 -4.17 13.55
N PHE A 42 -7.81 -4.79 13.85
CA PHE A 42 -6.68 -4.84 12.93
C PHE A 42 -6.60 -6.18 12.20
N TYR A 43 -6.19 -6.09 10.96
CA TYR A 43 -5.81 -7.20 10.11
C TYR A 43 -4.32 -7.10 9.77
N THR A 44 -3.64 -8.23 9.69
CA THR A 44 -2.23 -8.29 9.25
C THR A 44 -2.08 -9.18 8.04
N ALA A 45 -1.61 -8.61 6.93
CA ALA A 45 -1.24 -9.36 5.74
C ALA A 45 0.26 -9.69 5.77
N ARG A 46 0.61 -10.91 5.39
CA ARG A 46 2.02 -11.28 5.16
C ARG A 46 2.45 -10.74 3.80
N ARG A 47 3.49 -9.93 3.78
CA ARG A 47 4.04 -9.32 2.57
C ARG A 47 5.55 -9.47 2.53
N ILE A 48 6.10 -9.43 1.32
CA ILE A 48 7.54 -9.43 1.10
C ILE A 48 8.02 -7.99 1.00
N GLY A 49 9.00 -7.66 1.82
CA GLY A 49 9.61 -6.34 1.92
C GLY A 49 11.06 -6.30 1.45
N LYS A 50 11.83 -5.41 2.07
CA LYS A 50 13.25 -5.21 1.77
C LYS A 50 14.05 -6.49 1.97
N ASN A 51 15.00 -6.75 1.04
CA ASN A 51 15.86 -7.94 1.01
C ASN A 51 15.05 -9.24 0.95
N ASN A 52 13.87 -9.21 0.34
CA ASN A 52 12.94 -10.33 0.23
C ASN A 52 12.52 -10.92 1.58
N LYS A 53 12.62 -10.13 2.65
CA LYS A 53 12.21 -10.59 3.99
C LYS A 53 10.70 -10.43 4.17
N PRO A 54 10.00 -11.46 4.66
CA PRO A 54 8.59 -11.34 4.97
C PRO A 54 8.38 -10.43 6.18
N PHE A 55 7.29 -9.65 6.15
CA PHE A 55 6.86 -8.81 7.25
C PHE A 55 5.34 -8.80 7.38
N LYS A 56 4.83 -8.35 8.53
CA LYS A 56 3.40 -8.16 8.79
C LYS A 56 3.01 -6.73 8.44
N MET A 57 2.21 -6.57 7.38
CA MET A 57 1.65 -5.29 6.99
C MET A 57 0.33 -5.07 7.74
N TYR A 58 0.23 -3.97 8.48
CA TYR A 58 -0.94 -3.64 9.28
C TYR A 58 -2.00 -2.92 8.44
N LYS A 59 -3.26 -3.31 8.64
CA LYS A 59 -4.44 -2.63 8.08
C LYS A 59 -5.57 -2.62 9.09
N PHE A 60 -6.52 -1.71 8.95
CA PHE A 60 -7.82 -1.91 9.56
C PHE A 60 -8.55 -3.05 8.86
N ARG A 61 -9.27 -3.86 9.65
CA ARG A 61 -10.07 -4.95 9.11
C ARG A 61 -11.28 -4.37 8.36
N SER A 62 -11.41 -4.71 7.10
CA SER A 62 -12.50 -4.30 6.22
C SER A 62 -13.34 -5.47 5.71
N MET A 63 -12.93 -6.69 6.03
CA MET A 63 -13.56 -7.93 5.57
C MET A 63 -13.81 -8.88 6.73
N ARG A 64 -14.88 -9.68 6.64
CA ARG A 64 -15.18 -10.75 7.60
C ARG A 64 -14.07 -11.80 7.59
N VAL A 65 -13.72 -12.28 8.78
CA VAL A 65 -12.70 -13.33 8.94
C VAL A 65 -13.32 -14.68 8.58
N VAL A 66 -12.83 -15.33 7.54
CA VAL A 66 -13.23 -16.68 7.14
C VAL A 66 -12.00 -17.59 7.20
N LYS A 67 -12.12 -18.74 7.89
CA LYS A 67 -11.00 -19.67 8.14
C LYS A 67 -10.34 -20.24 6.86
N ALA A 68 -11.04 -20.25 5.73
CA ALA A 68 -10.61 -20.87 4.48
C ALA A 68 -10.19 -19.88 3.38
N ALA A 69 -10.05 -18.59 3.68
CA ALA A 69 -9.72 -17.60 2.66
C ALA A 69 -8.23 -17.65 2.31
N THR A 70 -7.92 -17.96 1.04
CA THR A 70 -6.59 -17.83 0.48
C THR A 70 -6.34 -16.35 0.08
N GLU A 71 -5.12 -15.84 0.32
CA GLU A 71 -4.70 -14.50 -0.12
C GLU A 71 -4.32 -14.45 -1.60
N ALA A 72 -4.53 -15.54 -2.35
CA ALA A 72 -4.02 -15.76 -3.70
C ALA A 72 -4.65 -14.87 -4.80
N SER A 73 -5.83 -14.29 -4.55
CA SER A 73 -6.46 -13.40 -5.53
C SER A 73 -5.87 -12.00 -5.48
N LEU A 74 -5.58 -11.42 -6.65
CA LEU A 74 -5.20 -10.01 -6.80
C LEU A 74 -6.34 -9.07 -6.37
N ARG A 75 -7.58 -9.56 -6.36
CA ARG A 75 -8.78 -8.82 -5.96
C ARG A 75 -9.41 -9.40 -4.70
N PRO A 76 -9.99 -8.55 -3.85
CA PRO A 76 -10.74 -9.01 -2.70
C PRO A 76 -12.05 -9.67 -3.11
N ASP A 77 -12.48 -10.67 -2.33
CA ASP A 77 -13.83 -11.21 -2.38
C ASP A 77 -14.80 -10.16 -1.82
N GLU A 78 -15.59 -9.53 -2.68
CA GLU A 78 -16.47 -8.40 -2.33
C GLU A 78 -17.57 -8.81 -1.36
N ASP A 79 -18.08 -10.04 -1.44
CA ASP A 79 -19.14 -10.55 -0.56
C ASP A 79 -18.70 -10.61 0.91
N ARG A 80 -17.40 -10.61 1.16
CA ARG A 80 -16.83 -10.61 2.51
C ARG A 80 -16.67 -9.23 3.10
N ILE A 81 -16.76 -8.18 2.31
CA ILE A 81 -16.57 -6.81 2.80
C ILE A 81 -17.84 -6.39 3.54
N PHE A 82 -17.71 -6.03 4.82
CA PHE A 82 -18.85 -5.53 5.59
C PHE A 82 -19.16 -4.04 5.25
N PRO A 83 -20.37 -3.51 5.54
CA PRO A 83 -20.78 -2.18 5.08
C PRO A 83 -19.80 -1.06 5.38
N PHE A 84 -19.34 -0.96 6.65
CA PHE A 84 -18.31 0.03 6.99
C PHE A 84 -16.95 -0.28 6.37
N GLY A 85 -16.67 -1.55 6.07
CA GLY A 85 -15.49 -1.99 5.33
C GLY A 85 -15.42 -1.37 3.94
N HIS A 86 -16.53 -1.32 3.20
CA HIS A 86 -16.62 -0.63 1.90
C HIS A 86 -16.26 0.86 2.04
N PHE A 87 -16.81 1.53 3.06
CA PHE A 87 -16.50 2.94 3.30
C PHE A 87 -15.03 3.18 3.57
N ILE A 88 -14.41 2.48 4.54
CA ILE A 88 -13.00 2.71 4.89
C ILE A 88 -12.03 2.37 3.75
N ARG A 89 -12.37 1.40 2.89
CA ARG A 89 -11.60 1.07 1.68
C ARG A 89 -11.73 2.17 0.62
N LYS A 90 -12.94 2.69 0.41
CA LYS A 90 -13.21 3.78 -0.54
C LYS A 90 -12.37 5.01 -0.21
N VAL A 91 -12.30 5.38 1.08
CA VAL A 91 -11.54 6.56 1.55
C VAL A 91 -10.10 6.24 1.97
N LYS A 92 -9.64 4.99 1.80
CA LYS A 92 -8.28 4.49 2.14
C LYS A 92 -7.90 4.62 3.62
N ILE A 93 -8.86 4.77 4.51
CA ILE A 93 -8.63 4.77 5.97
C ILE A 93 -8.12 3.40 6.43
N ASP A 94 -8.51 2.30 5.75
CA ASP A 94 -8.03 0.95 6.05
C ASP A 94 -6.50 0.81 5.98
N GLU A 95 -5.80 1.71 5.30
CA GLU A 95 -4.34 1.68 5.15
C GLU A 95 -3.59 2.52 6.20
N LEU A 96 -4.29 3.33 7.03
CA LEU A 96 -3.65 4.14 8.08
C LEU A 96 -2.73 3.34 9.02
N PRO A 97 -3.07 2.08 9.44
CA PRO A 97 -2.17 1.31 10.29
C PRO A 97 -0.80 0.98 9.66
N GLN A 98 -0.62 1.13 8.35
CA GLN A 98 0.69 0.99 7.72
C GLN A 98 1.68 2.09 8.16
N LEU A 99 1.21 3.22 8.71
CA LEU A 99 2.07 4.21 9.36
C LEU A 99 2.88 3.60 10.51
N LEU A 100 2.34 2.61 11.22
CA LEU A 100 3.08 1.84 12.24
C LEU A 100 4.22 1.00 11.61
N ASN A 101 3.98 0.47 10.38
CA ASN A 101 5.04 -0.21 9.63
C ASN A 101 6.16 0.76 9.21
N ILE A 102 5.82 2.01 8.93
CA ILE A 102 6.83 3.03 8.62
C ILE A 102 7.59 3.41 9.89
N LEU A 103 6.92 3.60 11.02
CA LEU A 103 7.57 3.87 12.30
C LEU A 103 8.55 2.76 12.72
N ASN A 104 8.20 1.49 12.54
CA ASN A 104 9.08 0.37 12.88
C ASN A 104 10.14 0.05 11.80
N GLY A 105 10.09 0.71 10.63
CA GLY A 105 11.09 0.60 9.55
C GLY A 105 10.89 -0.57 8.60
N THR A 106 9.79 -1.32 8.69
CA THR A 106 9.46 -2.38 7.72
C THR A 106 8.92 -1.82 6.41
N MET A 107 8.40 -0.57 6.44
CA MET A 107 7.94 0.19 5.27
C MET A 107 8.54 1.59 5.25
N SER A 108 8.32 2.30 4.15
CA SER A 108 8.66 3.70 3.87
C SER A 108 7.43 4.43 3.33
N ILE A 109 7.43 5.76 3.32
CA ILE A 109 6.38 6.56 2.66
C ILE A 109 6.40 6.27 1.15
N ILE A 110 7.56 6.43 0.52
CA ILE A 110 7.73 6.19 -0.92
C ILE A 110 8.63 4.97 -1.15
N GLY A 111 8.16 4.04 -1.98
CA GLY A 111 8.90 2.82 -2.33
C GLY A 111 8.12 1.90 -3.26
N PRO A 112 8.73 0.77 -3.66
CA PRO A 112 8.04 -0.28 -4.40
C PRO A 112 6.87 -0.85 -3.60
N ARG A 113 5.84 -1.33 -4.30
CA ARG A 113 4.67 -1.94 -3.64
C ARG A 113 5.05 -3.26 -2.95
N PRO A 114 4.58 -3.51 -1.70
CA PRO A 114 4.78 -4.78 -1.04
C PRO A 114 4.04 -5.91 -1.77
N VAL A 115 4.75 -7.00 -2.08
CA VAL A 115 4.21 -8.15 -2.80
C VAL A 115 3.65 -9.17 -1.81
N ALA A 116 2.55 -9.83 -2.15
CA ALA A 116 2.02 -10.95 -1.37
C ALA A 116 3.00 -12.13 -1.42
N GLN A 117 3.06 -12.92 -0.34
CA GLN A 117 4.05 -13.98 -0.23
C GLN A 117 3.84 -15.09 -1.28
N ASP A 118 2.60 -15.42 -1.57
CA ASP A 118 2.16 -16.38 -2.57
C ASP A 118 2.36 -15.91 -4.03
N GLN A 119 2.52 -14.62 -4.22
CA GLN A 119 2.77 -14.00 -5.53
C GLN A 119 4.24 -13.64 -5.76
N PHE A 120 5.13 -14.01 -4.83
CA PHE A 120 6.54 -13.59 -4.85
C PHE A 120 7.24 -13.95 -6.17
N ASP A 121 7.15 -15.20 -6.59
CA ASP A 121 7.85 -15.69 -7.78
C ASP A 121 7.33 -15.04 -9.07
N MET A 122 6.05 -14.63 -9.10
CA MET A 122 5.45 -13.91 -10.21
C MET A 122 6.01 -12.47 -10.34
N PHE A 123 6.24 -11.79 -9.20
CA PHE A 123 6.54 -10.36 -9.18
C PHE A 123 8.03 -10.03 -8.96
N ARG A 124 8.82 -10.93 -8.38
CA ARG A 124 10.19 -10.69 -7.94
C ARG A 124 11.19 -11.67 -8.58
N TYR A 125 11.35 -11.63 -9.91
CA TYR A 125 12.30 -12.45 -10.65
C TYR A 125 13.24 -11.59 -11.52
N GLY A 126 14.42 -12.11 -11.84
CA GLY A 126 15.42 -11.45 -12.70
C GLY A 126 15.74 -10.03 -12.24
N LYS A 127 15.78 -9.08 -13.17
CA LYS A 127 16.07 -7.66 -12.88
C LYS A 127 15.03 -7.01 -11.94
N TRP A 128 13.80 -7.51 -11.92
CA TRP A 128 12.73 -6.97 -11.09
C TRP A 128 12.94 -7.20 -9.60
N ASN A 129 13.81 -8.13 -9.23
CA ASN A 129 14.21 -8.35 -7.83
C ASN A 129 15.03 -7.19 -7.27
N GLU A 130 15.52 -6.27 -8.10
CA GLU A 130 16.15 -5.02 -7.68
C GLU A 130 15.24 -4.20 -6.74
N ALA A 131 13.92 -4.29 -6.90
CA ALA A 131 12.96 -3.63 -6.02
C ALA A 131 13.10 -4.05 -4.54
N ALA A 132 13.67 -5.21 -4.26
CA ALA A 132 13.95 -5.66 -2.90
C ALA A 132 15.12 -4.91 -2.21
N LYS A 133 15.95 -4.16 -2.93
CA LYS A 133 17.10 -3.44 -2.34
C LYS A 133 16.70 -2.25 -1.47
N VAL A 134 15.48 -1.75 -1.65
CA VAL A 134 14.93 -0.61 -0.89
C VAL A 134 13.73 -1.02 -0.04
N PRO A 135 13.36 -0.28 1.00
CA PRO A 135 12.11 -0.53 1.72
C PRO A 135 10.90 -0.41 0.80
N VAL A 136 9.91 -1.26 0.98
CA VAL A 136 8.61 -1.14 0.30
C VAL A 136 7.88 0.10 0.79
N GLY A 137 7.10 0.73 -0.10
CA GLY A 137 6.42 1.98 0.18
C GLY A 137 4.94 1.84 0.52
N LEU A 138 4.43 2.81 1.28
CA LEU A 138 3.00 3.06 1.40
C LEU A 138 2.43 3.49 0.04
N SER A 139 3.20 4.31 -0.68
CA SER A 139 2.94 4.74 -2.04
C SER A 139 4.22 4.79 -2.87
N GLY A 140 4.09 5.08 -4.17
CA GLY A 140 5.23 5.18 -5.08
C GLY A 140 4.79 5.29 -6.54
N PRO A 141 5.76 5.37 -7.49
CA PRO A 141 5.42 5.54 -8.91
C PRO A 141 4.53 4.43 -9.48
N ALA A 142 4.75 3.19 -9.05
CA ALA A 142 3.92 2.06 -9.44
C ALA A 142 2.50 2.15 -8.86
N ALA A 143 2.38 2.55 -7.59
CA ALA A 143 1.08 2.73 -6.94
C ALA A 143 0.28 3.87 -7.60
N LEU A 144 0.98 4.95 -8.01
CA LEU A 144 0.38 6.04 -8.76
C LEU A 144 -0.12 5.59 -10.14
N TYR A 145 0.67 4.80 -10.84
CA TYR A 145 0.30 4.25 -12.14
C TYR A 145 -0.91 3.30 -12.04
N ASP A 146 -0.92 2.43 -11.03
CA ASP A 146 -2.07 1.57 -10.71
C ASP A 146 -3.34 2.38 -10.46
N PHE A 147 -3.24 3.46 -9.71
CA PHE A 147 -4.38 4.34 -9.42
C PHE A 147 -4.96 4.98 -10.69
N ILE A 148 -4.09 5.39 -11.63
CA ILE A 148 -4.53 6.07 -12.86
C ILE A 148 -5.07 5.07 -13.88
N TYR A 149 -4.43 3.91 -14.05
CA TYR A 149 -4.70 2.98 -15.15
C TYR A 149 -5.18 1.60 -14.70
N GLY A 150 -4.78 1.14 -13.53
CA GLY A 150 -5.05 -0.21 -13.04
C GLY A 150 -6.41 -0.36 -12.35
N ASP A 151 -6.84 0.66 -11.61
CA ASP A 151 -8.10 0.61 -10.85
C ASP A 151 -9.35 0.49 -11.76
N GLN A 152 -9.22 0.81 -13.05
CA GLN A 152 -10.31 0.73 -14.04
C GLN A 152 -10.43 -0.65 -14.70
N ILE A 153 -9.38 -1.48 -14.63
CA ILE A 153 -9.35 -2.79 -15.29
C ILE A 153 -9.86 -3.84 -14.30
N ILE A 154 -10.98 -4.48 -14.64
CA ILE A 154 -11.63 -5.50 -13.81
C ILE A 154 -11.02 -6.88 -14.05
N ASP A 155 -10.69 -7.20 -15.28
CA ASP A 155 -10.11 -8.49 -15.64
C ASP A 155 -8.64 -8.60 -15.25
N GLU A 156 -8.30 -9.68 -14.52
CA GLU A 156 -6.94 -9.90 -14.02
C GLU A 156 -5.94 -10.15 -15.16
N LYS A 157 -6.36 -10.84 -16.21
CA LYS A 157 -5.52 -11.13 -17.38
C LYS A 157 -5.21 -9.85 -18.16
N GLU A 158 -6.22 -9.02 -18.36
CA GLU A 158 -6.06 -7.71 -18.99
C GLU A 158 -5.12 -6.82 -18.18
N TYR A 159 -5.25 -6.82 -16.83
CA TYR A 159 -4.33 -6.10 -15.95
C TYR A 159 -2.88 -6.58 -16.10
N MET A 160 -2.66 -7.89 -16.14
CA MET A 160 -1.34 -8.48 -16.31
C MET A 160 -0.70 -8.17 -17.68
N GLU A 161 -1.50 -8.01 -18.72
CA GLU A 161 -1.02 -7.69 -20.06
C GLU A 161 -0.76 -6.19 -20.25
N LYS A 162 -1.66 -5.31 -19.78
CA LYS A 162 -1.63 -3.88 -20.10
C LYS A 162 -0.96 -3.01 -19.03
N VAL A 163 -1.15 -3.32 -17.76
CA VAL A 163 -0.71 -2.46 -16.64
C VAL A 163 0.55 -2.96 -15.98
N TYR A 164 0.59 -4.25 -15.70
CA TYR A 164 1.67 -4.85 -14.93
C TYR A 164 3.08 -4.66 -15.52
N PRO A 165 3.32 -4.76 -16.85
CA PRO A 165 4.65 -4.54 -17.41
C PRO A 165 5.21 -3.15 -17.14
N THR A 166 4.39 -2.12 -17.29
CA THR A 166 4.79 -0.73 -17.01
C THR A 166 4.99 -0.51 -15.52
N ARG A 167 4.09 -1.04 -14.69
CA ARG A 167 4.18 -0.95 -13.24
C ARG A 167 5.51 -1.48 -12.69
N ARG A 168 5.92 -2.69 -13.09
CA ARG A 168 7.19 -3.28 -12.63
C ARG A 168 8.41 -2.52 -13.12
N GLU A 169 8.35 -1.92 -14.33
CA GLU A 169 9.42 -1.06 -14.86
C GLU A 169 9.54 0.23 -14.06
N LEU A 170 8.43 0.80 -13.61
CA LEU A 170 8.42 1.96 -12.72
C LEU A 170 9.05 1.64 -11.34
N GLU A 171 8.78 0.46 -10.76
CA GLU A 171 9.43 0.01 -9.53
C GLU A 171 10.95 -0.14 -9.71
N TYR A 172 11.39 -0.76 -10.81
CA TYR A 172 12.79 -0.90 -11.14
C TYR A 172 13.48 0.46 -11.32
N THR A 173 12.85 1.37 -12.06
CA THR A 173 13.34 2.72 -12.29
C THR A 173 13.43 3.51 -10.99
N TYR A 174 12.45 3.36 -10.10
CA TYR A 174 12.48 3.99 -8.78
C TYR A 174 13.73 3.57 -7.99
N VAL A 175 14.04 2.29 -7.91
CA VAL A 175 15.20 1.81 -7.15
C VAL A 175 16.52 2.44 -7.63
N ARG A 176 16.65 2.63 -8.94
CA ARG A 176 17.85 3.24 -9.54
C ARG A 176 17.93 4.74 -9.33
N LYS A 177 16.80 5.41 -9.24
CA LYS A 177 16.69 6.86 -9.09
C LYS A 177 16.36 7.30 -7.66
N ALA A 178 16.23 6.35 -6.72
CA ALA A 178 15.82 6.62 -5.36
C ALA A 178 16.72 7.66 -4.69
N GLY A 179 16.10 8.74 -4.22
CA GLY A 179 16.75 9.88 -3.60
C GLY A 179 15.72 10.78 -2.93
N ILE A 180 16.14 11.61 -1.96
CA ILE A 180 15.22 12.44 -1.19
C ILE A 180 14.41 13.39 -2.09
N PHE A 181 15.03 14.00 -3.09
CA PHE A 181 14.33 14.87 -4.04
C PHE A 181 13.33 14.12 -4.91
N TYR A 182 13.65 12.87 -5.30
CA TYR A 182 12.73 12.04 -6.06
C TYR A 182 11.52 11.66 -5.18
N ASP A 183 11.74 11.30 -3.93
CA ASP A 183 10.66 10.97 -2.98
C ASP A 183 9.75 12.18 -2.73
N LEU A 184 10.32 13.38 -2.50
CA LEU A 184 9.55 14.61 -2.35
C LEU A 184 8.72 14.94 -3.60
N LYS A 185 9.32 14.80 -4.79
CA LYS A 185 8.62 14.99 -6.07
C LYS A 185 7.43 14.02 -6.18
N MET A 186 7.60 12.76 -5.79
CA MET A 186 6.51 11.78 -5.80
C MET A 186 5.40 12.13 -4.83
N ILE A 187 5.72 12.63 -3.63
CA ILE A 187 4.72 13.09 -2.65
C ILE A 187 3.89 14.24 -3.23
N VAL A 188 4.55 15.22 -3.86
CA VAL A 188 3.85 16.34 -4.51
C VAL A 188 2.92 15.86 -5.62
N TYR A 189 3.39 14.96 -6.50
CA TYR A 189 2.54 14.41 -7.57
C TYR A 189 1.35 13.64 -7.03
N LEU A 190 1.55 12.81 -6.01
CA LEU A 190 0.46 12.08 -5.34
C LEU A 190 -0.56 13.04 -4.74
N SER A 191 -0.11 14.11 -4.08
CA SER A 191 -0.98 15.13 -3.49
C SER A 191 -1.79 15.86 -4.57
N LEU A 192 -1.15 16.28 -5.66
CA LEU A 192 -1.81 16.97 -6.77
C LEU A 192 -2.88 16.11 -7.44
N ILE A 193 -2.60 14.82 -7.68
CA ILE A 193 -3.58 13.92 -8.29
C ILE A 193 -4.77 13.66 -7.37
N HIS A 194 -4.54 13.50 -6.06
CA HIS A 194 -5.65 13.37 -5.11
C HIS A 194 -6.53 14.64 -5.02
N ILE A 195 -5.94 15.81 -5.25
CA ILE A 195 -6.68 17.10 -5.25
C ILE A 195 -7.43 17.30 -6.57
N SER A 196 -6.81 16.96 -7.71
CA SER A 196 -7.38 17.21 -9.03
C SER A 196 -8.44 16.17 -9.46
N GLU A 197 -8.43 14.97 -8.90
CA GLU A 197 -9.35 13.89 -9.26
C GLU A 197 -10.04 13.23 -8.04
N PRO A 198 -10.70 13.99 -7.16
CA PRO A 198 -11.34 13.41 -5.97
C PRO A 198 -12.52 12.49 -6.32
N THR A 199 -13.06 12.58 -7.54
CA THR A 199 -14.29 11.90 -7.99
C THR A 199 -14.07 10.64 -8.82
N ARG A 200 -12.84 10.32 -9.24
CA ARG A 200 -12.56 9.13 -10.09
C ARG A 200 -12.92 7.78 -9.46
N ARG A 201 -13.22 7.74 -8.17
CA ARG A 201 -13.62 6.54 -7.41
C ARG A 201 -15.11 6.45 -7.12
N VAL A 202 -15.95 7.24 -7.79
CA VAL A 202 -17.39 7.33 -7.52
C VAL A 202 -18.24 6.63 -8.58
N VAL A 203 -17.61 5.89 -9.51
CA VAL A 203 -18.37 5.07 -10.47
C VAL A 203 -18.06 3.61 -10.20
#